data_d7d8ffa23d22b246fe82e814d806969a
#
_entry.id   d7d8ffa23d22b246fe82e814d806969a
#
_cell.length_a   1.000
_cell.length_b   1.000
_cell.length_c   1.000
_cell.angle_alpha   90.00
_cell.angle_beta   90.00
_cell.angle_gamma   90.00
#
_symmetry.space_group_name_H-M   'P 1'
#
loop_
_entity.id
_entity.type
_entity.pdbx_description
1 polymer ?
#
loop_
_entity_poly.entity_id
_entity_poly.type
_entity_poly.pdbx_seq_one_letter_code
_entity_poly.pdbx_strand_id
1 'polypeptide(L)'
;AEQRDKIIITLMKEEKAFARTLLKGTKHLLSFIADGLTGQEIFTMHDTYGFPYELSVEIAKRHNIQIASDWKAEFDACMAEQRKRSQTAAKGTFKGGLEGQTMAHRRLHTANHLMYAALRRVLGDHVMQRGSNITTERLRFDFNNDAKVTREQLDEVEKLVNGWIHADLPVSYTEYPTDEAFKMGAVGAFGDRYGDTVKVYQMGEGDQRASFEICGGPHVDHTGQLAQDDDGTPNGKRFRIVKEESSSAGV
;
A
#
# COMPACT_ATOMS: atom_id res chain seq x y z
N ALA A 1 -2.63 24.84 -20.72
CA ALA A 1 -1.95 23.91 -21.65
C ALA A 1 -1.38 22.72 -20.90
N GLU A 2 -0.54 22.93 -19.89
CA GLU A 2 0.20 21.87 -19.14
C GLU A 2 -0.70 20.82 -18.46
N GLN A 3 -1.81 21.24 -17.83
CA GLN A 3 -2.77 20.30 -17.23
C GLN A 3 -3.49 19.43 -18.26
N ARG A 4 -3.81 20.01 -19.42
CA ARG A 4 -4.44 19.29 -20.54
C ARG A 4 -3.53 18.18 -21.07
N ASP A 5 -2.25 18.48 -21.22
CA ASP A 5 -1.27 17.51 -21.74
C ASP A 5 -1.03 16.39 -20.73
N LYS A 6 -0.98 16.68 -19.43
CA LYS A 6 -0.94 15.68 -18.37
C LYS A 6 -2.17 14.75 -18.39
N ILE A 7 -3.37 15.32 -18.54
CA ILE A 7 -4.60 14.53 -18.65
C ILE A 7 -4.57 13.60 -19.86
N ILE A 8 -4.17 14.11 -21.03
CA ILE A 8 -4.08 13.30 -22.25
C ILE A 8 -3.07 12.15 -22.09
N ILE A 9 -1.89 12.44 -21.54
CA ILE A 9 -0.86 11.42 -21.30
C ILE A 9 -1.37 10.34 -20.34
N THR A 10 -2.06 10.74 -19.28
CA THR A 10 -2.65 9.81 -18.32
C THR A 10 -3.71 8.93 -18.99
N LEU A 11 -4.64 9.53 -19.75
CA LEU A 11 -5.66 8.77 -20.48
C LEU A 11 -5.05 7.78 -21.48
N MET A 12 -4.02 8.17 -22.22
CA MET A 12 -3.34 7.29 -23.17
C MET A 12 -2.61 6.12 -22.47
N LYS A 13 -2.05 6.35 -21.27
CA LYS A 13 -1.45 5.29 -20.45
C LYS A 13 -2.51 4.30 -19.98
N GLU A 14 -3.61 4.80 -19.43
CA GLU A 14 -4.73 3.99 -18.96
C GLU A 14 -5.37 3.18 -20.10
N GLU A 15 -5.59 3.80 -21.27
CA GLU A 15 -6.11 3.11 -22.45
C GLU A 15 -5.21 1.94 -22.87
N LYS A 16 -3.90 2.17 -22.90
CA LYS A 16 -2.92 1.10 -23.20
C LYS A 16 -2.92 -0.02 -22.17
N ALA A 17 -3.02 0.33 -20.87
CA ALA A 17 -3.08 -0.66 -19.79
C ALA A 17 -4.37 -1.47 -19.89
N PHE A 18 -5.50 -0.82 -20.08
CA PHE A 18 -6.80 -1.45 -20.25
C PHE A 18 -6.86 -2.35 -21.47
N ALA A 19 -6.34 -1.92 -22.61
CA ALA A 19 -6.26 -2.75 -23.82
C ALA A 19 -5.47 -4.06 -23.60
N ARG A 20 -4.38 -4.01 -22.84
CA ARG A 20 -3.62 -5.22 -22.47
C ARG A 20 -4.42 -6.14 -21.55
N THR A 21 -5.12 -5.57 -20.58
CA THR A 21 -6.01 -6.29 -19.67
C THR A 21 -7.11 -7.00 -20.47
N LEU A 22 -7.74 -6.31 -21.43
CA LEU A 22 -8.75 -6.89 -22.32
C LEU A 22 -8.20 -8.05 -23.14
N LEU A 23 -7.04 -7.88 -23.77
CA LEU A 23 -6.43 -8.95 -24.57
C LEU A 23 -6.09 -10.19 -23.73
N LYS A 24 -5.46 -10.01 -22.56
CA LYS A 24 -5.12 -11.11 -21.66
C LYS A 24 -6.36 -11.78 -21.09
N GLY A 25 -7.31 -10.97 -20.62
CA GLY A 25 -8.56 -11.44 -20.03
C GLY A 25 -9.40 -12.21 -21.04
N THR A 26 -9.56 -11.70 -22.27
CA THR A 26 -10.28 -12.42 -23.33
C THR A 26 -9.62 -13.76 -23.64
N LYS A 27 -8.29 -13.80 -23.75
CA LYS A 27 -7.56 -15.06 -23.99
C LYS A 27 -7.79 -16.08 -22.89
N HIS A 28 -7.78 -15.61 -21.63
CA HIS A 28 -8.01 -16.46 -20.47
C HIS A 28 -9.47 -16.93 -20.41
N LEU A 29 -10.43 -16.02 -20.66
CA LEU A 29 -11.84 -16.36 -20.72
C LEU A 29 -12.14 -17.45 -21.75
N LEU A 30 -11.52 -17.39 -22.91
CA LEU A 30 -11.68 -18.38 -23.98
C LEU A 30 -11.13 -19.77 -23.59
N SER A 31 -10.30 -19.90 -22.56
CA SER A 31 -9.87 -21.22 -22.05
C SER A 31 -10.99 -21.97 -21.31
N PHE A 32 -12.06 -21.29 -20.88
CA PHE A 32 -13.23 -21.90 -20.24
C PHE A 32 -14.29 -22.41 -21.25
N ILE A 33 -14.05 -22.35 -22.55
CA ILE A 33 -15.03 -22.74 -23.59
C ILE A 33 -15.54 -24.18 -23.41
N ALA A 34 -14.69 -25.08 -22.95
CA ALA A 34 -15.03 -26.50 -22.79
C ALA A 34 -15.88 -26.80 -21.54
N ASP A 35 -15.64 -26.08 -20.45
CA ASP A 35 -16.16 -26.39 -19.13
C ASP A 35 -17.35 -25.48 -18.70
N GLY A 36 -17.60 -24.42 -19.46
CA GLY A 36 -18.56 -23.38 -19.11
C GLY A 36 -17.97 -22.33 -18.16
N LEU A 37 -18.78 -21.39 -17.70
CA LEU A 37 -18.37 -20.27 -16.87
C LEU A 37 -19.28 -20.16 -15.63
N THR A 38 -18.70 -20.26 -14.47
CA THR A 38 -19.33 -20.09 -13.15
C THR A 38 -19.24 -18.64 -12.65
N GLY A 39 -20.00 -18.29 -11.63
CA GLY A 39 -19.89 -16.99 -10.97
C GLY A 39 -18.56 -16.77 -10.28
N GLN A 40 -17.96 -17.85 -9.73
CA GLN A 40 -16.62 -17.83 -9.11
C GLN A 40 -15.51 -17.51 -10.14
N GLU A 41 -15.61 -18.05 -11.34
CA GLU A 41 -14.66 -17.78 -12.42
C GLU A 41 -14.81 -16.37 -12.96
N ILE A 42 -16.05 -15.88 -13.12
CA ILE A 42 -16.34 -14.47 -13.46
C ILE A 42 -15.76 -13.53 -12.38
N PHE A 43 -15.91 -13.90 -11.09
CA PHE A 43 -15.34 -13.15 -9.99
C PHE A 43 -13.80 -13.16 -10.07
N THR A 44 -13.18 -14.29 -10.34
CA THR A 44 -11.72 -14.41 -10.50
C THR A 44 -11.21 -13.53 -11.64
N MET A 45 -11.92 -13.52 -12.78
CA MET A 45 -11.62 -12.62 -13.90
C MET A 45 -11.66 -11.14 -13.47
N HIS A 46 -12.67 -10.78 -12.68
CA HIS A 46 -12.84 -9.42 -12.20
C HIS A 46 -11.79 -9.03 -11.14
N ASP A 47 -11.64 -9.85 -10.09
CA ASP A 47 -10.81 -9.53 -8.91
C ASP A 47 -9.30 -9.68 -9.18
N THR A 48 -8.92 -10.76 -9.88
CA THR A 48 -7.50 -11.10 -10.09
C THR A 48 -6.93 -10.50 -11.37
N TYR A 49 -7.70 -10.48 -12.44
CA TYR A 49 -7.24 -10.02 -13.75
C TYR A 49 -7.72 -8.62 -14.11
N GLY A 50 -8.57 -7.99 -13.28
CA GLY A 50 -9.13 -6.67 -13.53
C GLY A 50 -10.06 -6.63 -14.76
N PHE A 51 -10.61 -7.79 -15.17
CA PHE A 51 -11.44 -7.90 -16.36
C PHE A 51 -12.91 -7.62 -16.01
N PRO A 52 -13.58 -6.63 -16.63
CA PRO A 52 -14.96 -6.30 -16.28
C PRO A 52 -15.90 -7.51 -16.42
N TYR A 53 -16.72 -7.77 -15.41
CA TYR A 53 -17.60 -8.94 -15.41
C TYR A 53 -18.67 -8.87 -16.50
N GLU A 54 -19.12 -7.67 -16.86
CA GLU A 54 -20.03 -7.43 -17.98
C GLU A 54 -19.45 -7.94 -19.29
N LEU A 55 -18.16 -7.68 -19.52
CA LEU A 55 -17.45 -8.16 -20.71
C LEU A 55 -17.23 -9.66 -20.67
N SER A 56 -17.00 -10.25 -19.49
CA SER A 56 -16.92 -11.71 -19.35
C SER A 56 -18.21 -12.38 -19.82
N VAL A 57 -19.36 -11.86 -19.39
CA VAL A 57 -20.67 -12.38 -19.79
C VAL A 57 -20.97 -12.13 -21.28
N GLU A 58 -20.62 -10.96 -21.78
CA GLU A 58 -20.87 -10.61 -23.21
C GLU A 58 -20.04 -11.50 -24.15
N ILE A 59 -18.74 -11.68 -23.85
CA ILE A 59 -17.84 -12.50 -24.65
C ILE A 59 -18.25 -13.97 -24.56
N ALA A 60 -18.62 -14.45 -23.37
CA ALA A 60 -19.12 -15.81 -23.21
C ALA A 60 -20.35 -16.07 -24.12
N LYS A 61 -21.32 -15.15 -24.13
CA LYS A 61 -22.48 -15.24 -25.03
C LYS A 61 -22.11 -15.22 -26.50
N ARG A 62 -21.18 -14.36 -26.92
CA ARG A 62 -20.71 -14.29 -28.33
C ARG A 62 -20.03 -15.58 -28.79
N HIS A 63 -19.34 -16.26 -27.91
CA HIS A 63 -18.61 -17.49 -28.21
C HIS A 63 -19.40 -18.75 -27.86
N ASN A 64 -20.69 -18.62 -27.52
CA ASN A 64 -21.57 -19.73 -27.11
C ASN A 64 -20.99 -20.54 -25.92
N ILE A 65 -20.25 -19.88 -25.03
CA ILE A 65 -19.79 -20.48 -23.76
C ILE A 65 -20.99 -20.57 -22.83
N GLN A 66 -21.22 -21.73 -22.27
CA GLN A 66 -22.32 -21.93 -21.33
C GLN A 66 -22.01 -21.18 -20.03
N ILE A 67 -22.99 -20.40 -19.54
CA ILE A 67 -22.86 -19.69 -18.26
C ILE A 67 -23.82 -20.34 -17.28
N ALA A 68 -23.35 -20.66 -16.07
CA ALA A 68 -24.18 -21.23 -15.02
C ALA A 68 -25.39 -20.35 -14.74
N SER A 69 -26.56 -20.94 -14.53
CA SER A 69 -27.84 -20.20 -14.37
C SER A 69 -27.84 -19.29 -13.12
N ASP A 70 -27.08 -19.64 -12.10
CA ASP A 70 -26.92 -18.97 -10.82
C ASP A 70 -25.64 -18.11 -10.72
N TRP A 71 -24.91 -17.93 -11.84
CA TRP A 71 -23.63 -17.23 -11.89
C TRP A 71 -23.67 -15.86 -11.19
N LYS A 72 -24.77 -15.13 -11.33
CA LYS A 72 -24.87 -13.77 -10.76
C LYS A 72 -24.95 -13.81 -9.24
N ALA A 73 -25.71 -14.75 -8.69
CA ALA A 73 -25.82 -14.92 -7.24
C ALA A 73 -24.47 -15.35 -6.64
N GLU A 74 -23.78 -16.26 -7.30
CA GLU A 74 -22.44 -16.73 -6.90
C GLU A 74 -21.40 -15.60 -6.98
N PHE A 75 -21.39 -14.84 -8.08
CA PHE A 75 -20.53 -13.66 -8.24
C PHE A 75 -20.77 -12.62 -7.14
N ASP A 76 -22.03 -12.29 -6.86
CA ASP A 76 -22.41 -11.31 -5.85
C ASP A 76 -22.04 -11.78 -4.43
N ALA A 77 -22.12 -13.09 -4.15
CA ALA A 77 -21.65 -13.68 -2.90
C ALA A 77 -20.12 -13.53 -2.75
N CYS A 78 -19.36 -13.81 -3.79
CA CYS A 78 -17.91 -13.61 -3.81
C CYS A 78 -17.51 -12.15 -3.62
N MET A 79 -18.21 -11.22 -4.29
CA MET A 79 -18.02 -9.78 -4.13
C MET A 79 -18.36 -9.30 -2.71
N ALA A 80 -19.44 -9.85 -2.11
CA ALA A 80 -19.79 -9.52 -0.73
C ALA A 80 -18.74 -10.00 0.26
N GLU A 81 -18.19 -11.20 0.07
CA GLU A 81 -17.12 -11.73 0.89
C GLU A 81 -15.80 -10.93 0.72
N GLN A 82 -15.44 -10.57 -0.50
CA GLN A 82 -14.31 -9.69 -0.78
C GLN A 82 -14.47 -8.33 -0.08
N ARG A 83 -15.66 -7.71 -0.21
CA ARG A 83 -15.98 -6.46 0.51
C ARG A 83 -15.88 -6.62 2.01
N LYS A 84 -16.38 -7.74 2.56
CA LYS A 84 -16.29 -8.05 3.99
C LYS A 84 -14.82 -8.19 4.43
N ARG A 85 -13.99 -8.91 3.67
CA ARG A 85 -12.54 -9.03 3.91
C ARG A 85 -11.86 -7.65 3.85
N SER A 86 -12.13 -6.85 2.84
CA SER A 86 -11.61 -5.48 2.70
C SER A 86 -12.13 -4.56 3.80
N GLN A 87 -13.40 -4.66 4.20
CA GLN A 87 -13.99 -3.90 5.31
C GLN A 87 -13.49 -4.39 6.67
N THR A 88 -13.22 -5.67 6.85
CA THR A 88 -12.62 -6.21 8.08
C THR A 88 -11.17 -5.73 8.19
N ALA A 89 -10.43 -5.72 7.09
CA ALA A 89 -9.13 -5.06 7.01
C ALA A 89 -9.22 -3.53 7.27
N ALA A 90 -10.32 -2.88 6.87
CA ALA A 90 -10.54 -1.45 7.08
C ALA A 90 -11.25 -1.10 8.40
N LYS A 91 -12.18 -1.96 8.91
CA LYS A 91 -12.90 -1.76 10.18
C LYS A 91 -12.13 -2.22 11.41
N GLY A 92 -11.14 -3.08 11.22
CA GLY A 92 -10.25 -3.56 12.29
C GLY A 92 -9.27 -2.52 12.79
N THR A 93 -9.58 -1.29 12.72
CA THR A 93 -8.79 -0.15 13.13
C THR A 93 -8.14 0.61 11.99
N PHE A 94 -8.41 1.87 11.95
CA PHE A 94 -7.53 2.91 11.49
C PHE A 94 -6.21 2.90 12.31
N LYS A 95 -5.51 1.79 12.34
CA LYS A 95 -4.22 1.57 13.02
C LYS A 95 -3.11 1.37 11.98
N GLY A 96 -3.22 2.05 10.82
CA GLY A 96 -2.15 2.02 9.82
C GLY A 96 -1.79 0.62 9.30
N GLY A 97 -2.77 -0.30 9.20
CA GLY A 97 -2.50 -1.69 8.78
C GLY A 97 -1.73 -2.53 9.82
N LEU A 98 -1.73 -2.11 11.07
CA LEU A 98 -1.03 -2.77 12.18
C LEU A 98 -1.91 -3.88 12.78
N GLU A 99 -1.46 -5.13 12.69
CA GLU A 99 -2.22 -6.29 13.17
C GLU A 99 -2.17 -6.50 14.69
N GLY A 100 -1.27 -5.81 15.41
CA GLY A 100 -1.09 -5.97 16.86
C GLY A 100 -0.26 -4.87 17.51
N GLN A 101 0.11 -5.06 18.77
CA GLN A 101 0.82 -4.05 19.58
C GLN A 101 2.08 -4.62 20.26
N THR A 102 2.56 -5.81 19.87
CA THR A 102 3.80 -6.37 20.41
C THR A 102 5.01 -5.53 20.03
N MET A 103 6.15 -5.75 20.67
CA MET A 103 7.38 -5.03 20.35
C MET A 103 7.79 -5.24 18.88
N ALA A 104 7.55 -6.42 18.30
CA ALA A 104 7.78 -6.67 16.87
C ALA A 104 6.92 -5.74 15.99
N HIS A 105 5.63 -5.56 16.31
CA HIS A 105 4.77 -4.63 15.59
C HIS A 105 5.23 -3.16 15.75
N ARG A 106 5.64 -2.74 16.95
CA ARG A 106 6.15 -1.39 17.19
C ARG A 106 7.41 -1.10 16.37
N ARG A 107 8.36 -2.06 16.33
CA ARG A 107 9.57 -1.98 15.51
C ARG A 107 9.25 -1.81 14.03
N LEU A 108 8.40 -2.69 13.49
CA LEU A 108 8.02 -2.62 12.07
C LEU A 108 7.16 -1.41 11.73
N HIS A 109 6.33 -0.92 12.66
CA HIS A 109 5.60 0.32 12.48
C HIS A 109 6.54 1.54 12.44
N THR A 110 7.53 1.58 13.32
CA THR A 110 8.56 2.63 13.28
C THR A 110 9.39 2.54 11.99
N ALA A 111 9.80 1.32 11.59
CA ALA A 111 10.48 1.10 10.31
C ALA A 111 9.66 1.57 9.11
N ASN A 112 8.34 1.42 9.15
CA ASN A 112 7.43 1.89 8.10
C ASN A 112 7.53 3.42 7.90
N HIS A 113 7.52 4.19 8.99
CA HIS A 113 7.68 5.64 8.93
C HIS A 113 9.07 6.07 8.45
N LEU A 114 10.13 5.41 8.94
CA LEU A 114 11.50 5.68 8.47
C LEU A 114 11.62 5.37 6.97
N MET A 115 11.06 4.25 6.51
CA MET A 115 11.06 3.89 5.10
C MET A 115 10.26 4.90 4.26
N TYR A 116 9.10 5.35 4.73
CA TYR A 116 8.30 6.35 4.02
C TYR A 116 9.07 7.68 3.90
N ALA A 117 9.68 8.14 4.97
CA ALA A 117 10.53 9.32 4.94
C ALA A 117 11.73 9.17 3.97
N ALA A 118 12.37 7.99 3.94
CA ALA A 118 13.47 7.70 3.02
C ALA A 118 12.99 7.65 1.56
N LEU A 119 11.86 7.03 1.28
CA LEU A 119 11.26 7.02 -0.06
C LEU A 119 10.98 8.43 -0.56
N ARG A 120 10.42 9.31 0.26
CA ARG A 120 10.19 10.72 -0.10
C ARG A 120 11.50 11.48 -0.36
N ARG A 121 12.56 11.21 0.40
CA ARG A 121 13.88 11.84 0.16
C ARG A 121 14.54 11.37 -1.14
N VAL A 122 14.36 10.09 -1.50
CA VAL A 122 15.01 9.49 -2.67
C VAL A 122 14.21 9.69 -3.95
N LEU A 123 12.88 9.55 -3.88
CA LEU A 123 12.00 9.60 -5.05
C LEU A 123 11.32 10.96 -5.24
N GLY A 124 11.14 11.71 -4.15
CA GLY A 124 10.50 13.02 -4.15
C GLY A 124 9.21 13.09 -3.34
N ASP A 125 8.75 14.32 -3.13
CA ASP A 125 7.58 14.64 -2.28
C ASP A 125 6.24 14.15 -2.84
N HIS A 126 6.20 13.73 -4.10
CA HIS A 126 5.00 13.14 -4.72
C HIS A 126 4.65 11.76 -4.16
N VAL A 127 5.61 11.10 -3.49
CA VAL A 127 5.39 9.79 -2.86
C VAL A 127 4.40 9.94 -1.72
N MET A 128 3.29 9.21 -1.82
CA MET A 128 2.22 9.17 -0.83
C MET A 128 1.88 7.72 -0.49
N GLN A 129 1.74 7.45 0.80
CA GLN A 129 1.25 6.14 1.26
C GLN A 129 -0.17 5.90 0.74
N ARG A 130 -0.39 4.72 0.16
CA ARG A 130 -1.70 4.23 -0.31
C ARG A 130 -2.24 3.10 0.54
N GLY A 131 -1.36 2.39 1.24
CA GLY A 131 -1.70 1.33 2.16
C GLY A 131 -0.47 0.81 2.89
N SER A 132 -0.70 0.00 3.91
CA SER A 132 0.34 -0.76 4.59
C SER A 132 -0.25 -2.00 5.25
N ASN A 133 0.59 -3.02 5.43
CA ASN A 133 0.27 -4.17 6.26
C ASN A 133 1.50 -4.51 7.08
N ILE A 134 1.34 -4.53 8.41
CA ILE A 134 2.43 -4.75 9.38
C ILE A 134 2.06 -5.94 10.25
N THR A 135 2.84 -7.01 10.12
CA THR A 135 2.75 -8.23 10.93
C THR A 135 3.89 -8.28 11.94
N THR A 136 4.14 -9.42 12.58
CA THR A 136 5.33 -9.63 13.43
C THR A 136 6.60 -9.93 12.65
N GLU A 137 6.50 -10.26 11.36
CA GLU A 137 7.61 -10.75 10.54
C GLU A 137 8.05 -9.77 9.46
N ARG A 138 7.10 -9.01 8.93
CA ARG A 138 7.32 -8.10 7.79
C ARG A 138 6.37 -6.91 7.80
N LEU A 139 6.77 -5.87 7.08
CA LEU A 139 5.88 -4.79 6.66
C LEU A 139 5.73 -4.81 5.13
N ARG A 140 4.54 -4.45 4.65
CA ARG A 140 4.27 -4.06 3.28
C ARG A 140 3.87 -2.58 3.27
N PHE A 141 4.37 -1.86 2.29
CA PHE A 141 4.06 -0.45 2.10
C PHE A 141 3.66 -0.21 0.65
N ASP A 142 2.45 0.25 0.44
CA ASP A 142 1.92 0.57 -0.87
C ASP A 142 2.00 2.08 -1.08
N PHE A 143 2.56 2.52 -2.19
CA PHE A 143 2.74 3.94 -2.51
C PHE A 143 2.60 4.19 -4.01
N ASN A 144 2.36 5.45 -4.38
CA ASN A 144 2.36 5.87 -5.77
C ASN A 144 3.77 6.22 -6.24
N ASN A 145 4.12 5.76 -7.43
CA ASN A 145 5.30 6.22 -8.16
C ASN A 145 5.07 6.01 -9.66
N ASP A 146 5.45 6.99 -10.48
CA ASP A 146 5.17 6.95 -11.92
C ASP A 146 6.14 6.04 -12.69
N ALA A 147 7.23 5.64 -12.08
CA ALA A 147 8.26 4.79 -12.66
C ALA A 147 8.63 3.65 -11.71
N LYS A 148 9.20 2.59 -12.27
CA LYS A 148 9.79 1.52 -11.46
C LYS A 148 10.92 2.08 -10.62
N VAL A 149 10.96 1.73 -9.32
CA VAL A 149 12.05 2.11 -8.44
C VAL A 149 13.30 1.31 -8.82
N THR A 150 14.43 1.99 -9.00
CA THR A 150 15.67 1.32 -9.38
C THR A 150 16.34 0.64 -8.19
N ARG A 151 17.26 -0.28 -8.45
CA ARG A 151 17.99 -0.95 -7.35
C ARG A 151 18.82 0.04 -6.55
N GLU A 152 19.45 1.01 -7.22
CA GLU A 152 20.25 2.05 -6.59
C GLU A 152 19.41 2.94 -5.67
N GLN A 153 18.18 3.26 -6.07
CA GLN A 153 17.21 4.01 -5.24
C GLN A 153 16.81 3.20 -4.00
N LEU A 154 16.53 1.90 -4.17
CA LEU A 154 16.21 1.01 -3.04
C LEU A 154 17.40 0.88 -2.06
N ASP A 155 18.63 0.77 -2.58
CA ASP A 155 19.83 0.70 -1.77
C ASP A 155 20.05 2.00 -0.97
N GLU A 156 19.76 3.16 -1.56
CA GLU A 156 19.84 4.44 -0.85
C GLU A 156 18.74 4.58 0.22
N VAL A 157 17.52 4.09 -0.04
CA VAL A 157 16.46 4.00 0.97
C VAL A 157 16.90 3.12 2.14
N GLU A 158 17.43 1.92 1.87
CA GLU A 158 17.94 1.02 2.91
C GLU A 158 19.07 1.68 3.73
N LYS A 159 19.98 2.38 3.07
CA LYS A 159 21.09 3.09 3.71
C LYS A 159 20.60 4.21 4.63
N LEU A 160 19.62 5.02 4.19
CA LEU A 160 19.03 6.08 5.00
C LEU A 160 18.35 5.50 6.25
N VAL A 161 17.49 4.50 6.08
CA VAL A 161 16.78 3.86 7.20
C VAL A 161 17.76 3.26 8.21
N ASN A 162 18.76 2.50 7.75
CA ASN A 162 19.76 1.90 8.62
C ASN A 162 20.64 2.96 9.29
N GLY A 163 20.92 4.07 8.61
CA GLY A 163 21.62 5.22 9.19
C GLY A 163 20.86 5.82 10.37
N TRP A 164 19.54 6.00 10.24
CA TRP A 164 18.70 6.50 11.34
C TRP A 164 18.53 5.49 12.48
N ILE A 165 18.49 4.18 12.17
CA ILE A 165 18.52 3.13 13.19
C ILE A 165 19.83 3.19 13.98
N HIS A 166 20.95 3.33 13.30
CA HIS A 166 22.26 3.41 13.93
C HIS A 166 22.46 4.71 14.75
N ALA A 167 21.85 5.82 14.29
CA ALA A 167 21.90 7.10 14.99
C ALA A 167 21.06 7.11 16.28
N ASP A 168 20.24 6.08 16.50
CA ASP A 168 19.42 5.88 17.69
C ASP A 168 18.56 7.10 18.05
N LEU A 169 17.82 7.61 17.06
CA LEU A 169 17.02 8.82 17.18
C LEU A 169 15.86 8.64 18.16
N PRO A 170 15.55 9.66 19.01
CA PRO A 170 14.40 9.63 19.88
C PRO A 170 13.10 9.62 19.06
N VAL A 171 12.10 8.87 19.57
CA VAL A 171 10.76 8.81 18.99
C VAL A 171 9.78 9.37 19.99
N SER A 172 9.10 10.44 19.64
CA SER A 172 8.13 11.12 20.49
C SER A 172 6.91 11.54 19.69
N TYR A 173 5.83 11.93 20.39
CA TYR A 173 4.69 12.54 19.73
C TYR A 173 4.18 13.77 20.50
N THR A 174 3.54 14.66 19.76
CA THR A 174 2.81 15.79 20.30
C THR A 174 1.43 15.85 19.65
N GLU A 175 0.42 16.27 20.39
CA GLU A 175 -0.92 16.50 19.87
C GLU A 175 -1.03 17.94 19.36
N TYR A 176 -1.54 18.11 18.16
CA TYR A 176 -1.75 19.39 17.51
C TYR A 176 -3.15 19.47 16.92
N PRO A 177 -3.74 20.68 16.83
CA PRO A 177 -4.84 20.91 15.91
C PRO A 177 -4.43 20.46 14.51
N THR A 178 -5.34 19.78 13.80
CA THR A 178 -5.04 19.15 12.50
C THR A 178 -4.47 20.14 11.49
N ASP A 179 -5.06 21.33 11.39
CA ASP A 179 -4.60 22.38 10.47
C ASP A 179 -3.19 22.89 10.82
N GLU A 180 -2.86 22.94 12.12
CA GLU A 180 -1.54 23.35 12.58
C GLU A 180 -0.49 22.29 12.25
N ALA A 181 -0.80 21.03 12.49
CA ALA A 181 0.07 19.91 12.12
C ALA A 181 0.48 19.96 10.65
N PHE A 182 -0.47 20.16 9.74
CA PHE A 182 -0.18 20.31 8.32
C PHE A 182 0.64 21.55 7.98
N LYS A 183 0.35 22.71 8.61
CA LYS A 183 1.16 23.93 8.43
C LYS A 183 2.61 23.76 8.89
N MET A 184 2.85 22.91 9.91
CA MET A 184 4.18 22.54 10.38
C MET A 184 4.88 21.51 9.48
N GLY A 185 4.22 21.03 8.41
CA GLY A 185 4.77 20.07 7.47
C GLY A 185 4.60 18.61 7.90
N ALA A 186 3.67 18.31 8.81
CA ALA A 186 3.36 16.94 9.15
C ALA A 186 2.78 16.21 7.92
N VAL A 187 3.29 15.02 7.65
CA VAL A 187 2.80 14.17 6.56
C VAL A 187 1.67 13.29 7.09
N GLY A 188 0.56 13.27 6.36
CA GLY A 188 -0.58 12.41 6.68
C GLY A 188 -0.82 11.38 5.58
N ALA A 189 -1.23 10.17 5.96
CA ALA A 189 -1.54 9.11 4.99
C ALA A 189 -2.94 9.26 4.36
N PHE A 190 -3.88 9.93 5.05
CA PHE A 190 -5.30 9.92 4.69
C PHE A 190 -5.96 11.29 4.93
N GLY A 191 -5.54 12.31 4.20
CA GLY A 191 -5.85 13.73 4.38
C GLY A 191 -7.29 14.14 4.70
N ASP A 192 -8.31 13.35 4.35
CA ASP A 192 -9.73 13.74 4.48
C ASP A 192 -10.45 13.14 5.72
N ARG A 193 -9.73 12.47 6.63
CA ARG A 193 -10.36 11.70 7.72
C ARG A 193 -9.82 11.98 9.12
N TYR A 194 -9.11 13.07 9.31
CA TYR A 194 -8.59 13.45 10.61
C TYR A 194 -9.65 14.24 11.41
N GLY A 195 -9.68 14.00 12.72
CA GLY A 195 -10.47 14.82 13.64
C GLY A 195 -9.85 16.22 13.85
N ASP A 196 -10.42 16.99 14.78
CA ASP A 196 -9.95 18.35 15.09
C ASP A 196 -8.51 18.37 15.63
N THR A 197 -8.10 17.30 16.30
CA THR A 197 -6.77 17.13 16.90
C THR A 197 -6.15 15.81 16.45
N VAL A 198 -4.86 15.83 16.16
CA VAL A 198 -4.09 14.67 15.71
C VAL A 198 -2.81 14.51 16.52
N LYS A 199 -2.39 13.24 16.68
CA LYS A 199 -1.04 12.92 17.17
C LYS A 199 -0.06 13.00 16.01
N VAL A 200 1.00 13.76 16.19
CA VAL A 200 2.11 13.83 15.23
C VAL A 200 3.33 13.19 15.89
N TYR A 201 3.75 12.07 15.34
CA TYR A 201 4.99 11.41 15.73
C TYR A 201 6.16 12.01 14.98
N GLN A 202 7.25 12.21 15.71
CA GLN A 202 8.54 12.59 15.14
C GLN A 202 9.61 11.57 15.52
N MET A 203 10.55 11.35 14.60
CA MET A 203 11.71 10.50 14.79
C MET A 203 12.95 11.35 14.57
N GLY A 204 13.68 11.64 15.65
CA GLY A 204 14.73 12.66 15.70
C GLY A 204 14.20 14.06 15.93
N GLU A 205 15.13 15.00 16.16
CA GLU A 205 14.83 16.39 16.51
C GLU A 205 15.63 17.37 15.64
N GLY A 206 15.11 18.57 15.46
CA GLY A 206 15.78 19.64 14.71
C GLY A 206 16.20 19.19 13.32
N ASP A 207 17.46 19.43 12.97
CA ASP A 207 18.05 19.08 11.68
C ASP A 207 18.24 17.57 11.47
N GLN A 208 18.20 16.80 12.55
CA GLN A 208 18.30 15.33 12.51
C GLN A 208 16.93 14.64 12.41
N ARG A 209 15.84 15.40 12.30
CA ARG A 209 14.49 14.82 12.18
C ARG A 209 14.34 14.01 10.91
N ALA A 210 14.22 12.69 11.07
CA ALA A 210 14.03 11.75 9.97
C ALA A 210 12.59 11.74 9.47
N SER A 211 11.60 11.70 10.38
CA SER A 211 10.18 11.64 10.07
C SER A 211 9.36 12.58 10.96
N PHE A 212 8.25 13.11 10.41
CA PHE A 212 7.26 13.94 11.09
C PHE A 212 5.89 13.65 10.51
N GLU A 213 5.13 12.75 11.15
CA GLU A 213 3.94 12.16 10.53
C GLU A 213 2.76 12.06 11.49
N ILE A 214 1.55 12.29 10.96
CA ILE A 214 0.29 12.06 11.69
C ILE A 214 0.08 10.56 11.83
N CYS A 215 0.10 10.05 13.06
CA CYS A 215 -0.02 8.63 13.35
C CYS A 215 -0.63 8.36 14.72
N GLY A 216 -1.42 7.29 14.84
CA GLY A 216 -1.97 6.82 16.10
C GLY A 216 -1.02 5.97 16.96
N GLY A 217 0.18 5.63 16.48
CA GLY A 217 1.11 4.69 17.14
C GLY A 217 0.57 3.26 17.18
N PRO A 218 1.15 2.36 17.97
CA PRO A 218 2.31 2.56 18.84
C PRO A 218 3.65 2.47 18.09
N HIS A 219 4.68 3.09 18.64
CA HIS A 219 6.06 3.06 18.16
C HIS A 219 7.02 2.60 19.25
N VAL A 220 8.28 2.39 18.90
CA VAL A 220 9.40 2.24 19.84
C VAL A 220 9.76 3.61 20.44
N ASP A 221 10.54 3.64 21.51
CA ASP A 221 10.94 4.87 22.18
C ASP A 221 12.13 5.57 21.47
N HIS A 222 12.95 4.79 20.77
CA HIS A 222 14.07 5.28 19.95
C HIS A 222 14.37 4.30 18.81
N THR A 223 14.93 4.81 17.72
CA THR A 223 15.07 4.04 16.47
C THR A 223 16.06 2.86 16.57
N GLY A 224 17.02 2.92 17.47
CA GLY A 224 17.97 1.82 17.71
C GLY A 224 17.31 0.53 18.20
N GLN A 225 16.12 0.62 18.80
CA GLN A 225 15.36 -0.57 19.22
C GLN A 225 14.92 -1.47 18.04
N LEU A 226 15.00 -0.98 16.80
CA LEU A 226 14.76 -1.79 15.60
C LEU A 226 15.85 -2.86 15.40
N ALA A 227 17.05 -2.63 15.95
CA ALA A 227 18.20 -3.54 15.90
C ALA A 227 18.47 -4.22 17.26
N GLN A 228 17.46 -4.34 18.11
CA GLN A 228 17.54 -4.96 19.44
C GLN A 228 16.51 -6.08 19.57
N ASP A 229 16.81 -7.04 20.43
CA ASP A 229 15.83 -8.01 20.93
C ASP A 229 14.95 -7.38 22.02
N ASP A 230 13.96 -8.13 22.56
CA ASP A 230 12.98 -7.59 23.51
C ASP A 230 13.60 -7.23 24.88
N ASP A 231 14.76 -7.76 25.19
CA ASP A 231 15.55 -7.45 26.39
C ASP A 231 16.49 -6.24 26.19
N GLY A 232 16.49 -5.63 25.02
CA GLY A 232 17.35 -4.50 24.66
C GLY A 232 18.73 -4.89 24.14
N THR A 233 19.03 -6.18 24.05
CA THR A 233 20.32 -6.65 23.52
C THR A 233 20.42 -6.39 22.02
N PRO A 234 21.51 -5.76 21.53
CA PRO A 234 21.75 -5.60 20.09
C PRO A 234 21.78 -6.97 19.38
N ASN A 235 20.95 -7.10 18.33
CA ASN A 235 20.80 -8.38 17.63
C ASN A 235 21.43 -8.38 16.22
N GLY A 236 22.09 -7.30 15.83
CA GLY A 236 22.72 -7.15 14.51
C GLY A 236 21.76 -7.11 13.31
N LYS A 237 20.46 -7.09 13.56
CA LYS A 237 19.45 -6.97 12.49
C LYS A 237 19.54 -5.60 11.83
N ARG A 238 19.18 -5.56 10.56
CA ARG A 238 19.09 -4.34 9.79
C ARG A 238 17.81 -4.32 8.95
N PHE A 239 17.36 -3.13 8.64
CA PHE A 239 16.26 -2.95 7.69
C PHE A 239 16.71 -3.36 6.28
N ARG A 240 15.86 -4.08 5.57
CA ARG A 240 16.08 -4.51 4.20
C ARG A 240 14.80 -4.55 3.40
N ILE A 241 14.85 -4.09 2.16
CA ILE A 241 13.76 -4.21 1.19
C ILE A 241 13.93 -5.56 0.46
N VAL A 242 13.03 -6.50 0.76
CA VAL A 242 13.10 -7.85 0.20
C VAL A 242 12.56 -7.90 -1.21
N LYS A 243 11.51 -7.10 -1.49
CA LYS A 243 10.81 -7.10 -2.78
C LYS A 243 10.19 -5.73 -3.04
N GLU A 244 10.26 -5.29 -4.28
CA GLU A 244 9.51 -4.18 -4.84
C GLU A 244 8.81 -4.66 -6.10
N GLU A 245 7.53 -4.35 -6.24
CA GLU A 245 6.72 -4.71 -7.40
C GLU A 245 5.57 -3.73 -7.59
N SER A 246 5.11 -3.58 -8.81
CA SER A 246 3.86 -2.89 -9.08
C SER A 246 2.67 -3.71 -8.57
N SER A 247 1.75 -3.08 -7.84
CA SER A 247 0.55 -3.73 -7.28
C SER A 247 -0.50 -4.06 -8.34
N SER A 248 -0.40 -3.48 -9.52
CA SER A 248 -1.26 -3.78 -10.66
C SER A 248 -0.42 -4.12 -11.89
N ALA A 249 -0.71 -5.27 -12.51
CA ALA A 249 -0.05 -5.69 -13.73
C ALA A 249 -0.38 -4.69 -14.86
N GLY A 250 0.45 -3.66 -14.99
CA GLY A 250 0.36 -2.70 -16.09
C GLY A 250 0.01 -1.26 -15.72
N VAL A 251 0.12 -0.88 -14.44
CA VAL A 251 0.20 0.53 -14.05
C VAL A 251 1.64 0.92 -13.83
#